data_d038c68f97c2da8e6724b11755faeab9
#
_entry.id   d038c68f97c2da8e6724b11755faeab9
#
_cell.length_a   1.000
_cell.length_b   1.000
_cell.length_c   1.000
_cell.angle_alpha   90.00
_cell.angle_beta   90.00
_cell.angle_gamma   90.00
#
_symmetry.space_group_name_H-M   'P 1'
#
loop_
_entity.id
_entity.type
_entity.pdbx_description
1 polymer ?
#
loop_
_entity_poly.entity_id
_entity_poly.type
_entity_poly.pdbx_seq_one_letter_code
_entity_poly.pdbx_strand_id
1 'polypeptide(L)'
;MSETQVNALPQWKDLQEHAAEMNQSQRHLKHLLQDRERLAACSLRGGGLFYDHSRQRVVSETMALLYDLAEARQVKARFAQMVSGGIVNPSEGRAALHTACRRFDGQPVWVGQQDVMPAIRSIRDAVKRFSGQVHDGTLRGSTGKRFAHVVVVGIGGSYLGPEFVARALQSSADKGLRLHFLSNVDIDNFGAVIEAVDPETTLWVVVSKSYTTVETLANANLAAQFMRDRGLDPLKQLVTVTAKGSPGDDPNNPALASFNMFDFIGGRYSVSSAVGAVPLSLSLIHISEPTRPRRQ
;
A
#
# COMPACT_ATOMS: atom_id res chain seq x y z
N MET A 1 -4.57 25.26 -20.72
CA MET A 1 -5.32 26.21 -19.89
C MET A 1 -4.75 26.16 -18.48
N SER A 2 -4.28 27.28 -17.92
CA SER A 2 -3.78 27.29 -16.54
C SER A 2 -4.97 26.99 -15.62
N GLU A 3 -4.84 25.97 -14.77
CA GLU A 3 -5.86 25.69 -13.77
C GLU A 3 -6.00 26.89 -12.82
N THR A 4 -7.20 27.40 -12.66
CA THR A 4 -7.51 28.39 -11.63
C THR A 4 -7.07 27.84 -10.28
N GLN A 5 -6.24 28.58 -9.55
CA GLN A 5 -5.81 28.18 -8.22
C GLN A 5 -7.02 28.06 -7.29
N VAL A 6 -7.02 27.09 -6.39
CA VAL A 6 -8.14 26.81 -5.46
C VAL A 6 -8.51 28.05 -4.67
N ASN A 7 -7.53 28.78 -4.18
CA ASN A 7 -7.72 30.00 -3.37
C ASN A 7 -8.32 31.20 -4.14
N ALA A 8 -8.38 31.13 -5.47
CA ALA A 8 -9.04 32.14 -6.30
C ALA A 8 -10.52 31.85 -6.56
N LEU A 9 -11.01 30.68 -6.18
CA LEU A 9 -12.42 30.29 -6.38
C LEU A 9 -13.34 30.98 -5.37
N PRO A 10 -14.55 31.41 -5.79
CA PRO A 10 -15.58 31.90 -4.85
C PRO A 10 -15.85 30.90 -3.73
N GLN A 11 -16.05 29.63 -4.06
CA GLN A 11 -16.32 28.54 -3.11
C GLN A 11 -15.24 28.39 -2.03
N TRP A 12 -14.00 28.75 -2.34
CA TRP A 12 -12.93 28.76 -1.35
C TRP A 12 -13.08 29.94 -0.37
N LYS A 13 -13.51 31.11 -0.88
CA LYS A 13 -13.74 32.29 -0.04
C LYS A 13 -14.92 32.07 0.89
N ASP A 14 -16.02 31.53 0.37
CA ASP A 14 -17.20 31.18 1.17
C ASP A 14 -16.83 30.19 2.31
N LEU A 15 -15.99 29.20 1.99
CA LEU A 15 -15.49 28.26 2.99
C LEU A 15 -14.57 28.90 4.03
N GLN A 16 -13.76 29.91 3.64
CA GLN A 16 -12.92 30.66 4.57
C GLN A 16 -13.76 31.53 5.52
N GLU A 17 -14.81 32.19 5.01
CA GLU A 17 -15.75 32.99 5.82
C GLU A 17 -16.47 32.07 6.82
N HIS A 18 -17.00 30.95 6.35
CA HIS A 18 -17.63 29.93 7.20
C HIS A 18 -16.66 29.36 8.25
N ALA A 19 -15.37 29.16 7.91
CA ALA A 19 -14.38 28.70 8.86
C ALA A 19 -14.15 29.71 10.01
N ALA A 20 -14.26 31.01 9.74
CA ALA A 20 -14.20 32.05 10.76
C ALA A 20 -15.40 31.96 11.71
N GLU A 21 -16.61 31.71 11.19
CA GLU A 21 -17.80 31.49 12.00
C GLU A 21 -17.68 30.20 12.86
N MET A 22 -17.15 29.14 12.27
CA MET A 22 -16.93 27.88 12.98
C MET A 22 -15.90 27.98 14.12
N ASN A 23 -15.09 29.05 14.16
CA ASN A 23 -14.17 29.33 15.27
C ASN A 23 -14.85 29.93 16.50
N GLN A 24 -16.12 30.36 16.41
CA GLN A 24 -16.85 30.88 17.54
C GLN A 24 -17.10 29.81 18.61
N SER A 25 -17.19 30.25 19.88
CA SER A 25 -17.32 29.31 21.02
C SER A 25 -18.58 28.44 20.96
N GLN A 26 -19.68 28.96 20.41
CA GLN A 26 -20.94 28.23 20.23
C GLN A 26 -20.80 27.05 19.26
N ARG A 27 -19.86 27.12 18.30
CA ARG A 27 -19.57 26.09 17.31
C ARG A 27 -18.50 25.10 17.79
N HIS A 28 -18.08 25.19 19.05
CA HIS A 28 -17.14 24.21 19.60
C HIS A 28 -17.76 22.81 19.64
N LEU A 29 -16.96 21.80 19.34
CA LEU A 29 -17.42 20.39 19.24
C LEU A 29 -18.20 19.92 20.47
N LYS A 30 -17.83 20.36 21.69
CA LYS A 30 -18.55 20.03 22.94
C LYS A 30 -20.04 20.45 22.93
N HIS A 31 -20.39 21.51 22.17
CA HIS A 31 -21.79 21.94 22.02
C HIS A 31 -22.47 21.18 20.88
N LEU A 32 -21.75 20.97 19.77
CA LEU A 32 -22.26 20.20 18.65
C LEU A 32 -22.59 18.74 19.02
N LEU A 33 -21.86 18.15 19.95
CA LEU A 33 -22.07 16.78 20.46
C LEU A 33 -23.30 16.65 21.38
N GLN A 34 -23.94 17.75 21.78
CA GLN A 34 -25.18 17.71 22.56
C GLN A 34 -26.41 17.38 21.71
N ASP A 35 -26.30 17.58 20.38
CA ASP A 35 -27.36 17.21 19.44
C ASP A 35 -27.41 15.68 19.29
N ARG A 36 -28.58 15.11 19.68
CA ARG A 36 -28.82 13.66 19.63
C ARG A 36 -28.94 13.10 18.21
N GLU A 37 -29.36 13.92 17.25
CA GLU A 37 -29.49 13.52 15.84
C GLU A 37 -28.17 13.60 15.08
N ARG A 38 -27.13 14.17 15.68
CA ARG A 38 -25.85 14.42 15.04
C ARG A 38 -25.21 13.15 14.48
N LEU A 39 -25.26 12.03 15.19
CA LEU A 39 -24.70 10.77 14.71
C LEU A 39 -25.38 10.34 13.41
N ALA A 40 -26.69 10.42 13.35
CA ALA A 40 -27.44 10.08 12.14
C ALA A 40 -27.13 11.03 10.99
N ALA A 41 -27.07 12.35 11.25
CA ALA A 41 -26.75 13.37 10.26
C ALA A 41 -25.30 13.32 9.76
N CYS A 42 -24.36 12.87 10.59
CA CYS A 42 -22.92 12.85 10.32
C CYS A 42 -22.37 11.43 10.11
N SER A 43 -23.16 10.50 9.63
CA SER A 43 -22.71 9.15 9.31
C SER A 43 -23.22 8.67 7.95
N LEU A 44 -22.44 7.80 7.32
CA LEU A 44 -22.71 7.21 6.02
C LEU A 44 -22.45 5.70 6.08
N ARG A 45 -23.24 4.92 5.35
CA ARG A 45 -22.99 3.49 5.11
C ARG A 45 -22.81 3.25 3.62
N GLY A 46 -21.73 2.57 3.26
CA GLY A 46 -21.47 2.24 1.87
C GLY A 46 -20.24 1.34 1.73
N GLY A 47 -20.22 0.49 0.72
CA GLY A 47 -19.07 -0.40 0.44
C GLY A 47 -18.69 -1.33 1.60
N GLY A 48 -19.64 -1.72 2.45
CA GLY A 48 -19.38 -2.52 3.65
C GLY A 48 -18.80 -1.72 4.83
N LEU A 49 -18.71 -0.40 4.72
CA LEU A 49 -18.16 0.48 5.73
C LEU A 49 -19.24 1.33 6.37
N PHE A 50 -19.04 1.64 7.64
CA PHE A 50 -19.74 2.70 8.36
C PHE A 50 -18.76 3.83 8.60
N TYR A 51 -19.01 5.00 8.02
CA TYR A 51 -18.20 6.19 8.19
C TYR A 51 -18.94 7.17 9.11
N ASP A 52 -18.34 7.45 10.26
CA ASP A 52 -18.82 8.38 11.28
C ASP A 52 -17.90 9.60 11.35
N HIS A 53 -18.42 10.76 10.99
CA HIS A 53 -17.76 12.06 11.11
C HIS A 53 -18.42 12.99 12.13
N SER A 54 -19.25 12.44 13.02
CA SER A 54 -19.95 13.21 14.06
C SER A 54 -19.01 13.95 15.01
N ARG A 55 -17.78 13.46 15.15
CA ARG A 55 -16.73 14.09 15.97
C ARG A 55 -15.84 15.06 15.19
N GLN A 56 -16.12 15.33 13.93
CA GLN A 56 -15.52 16.42 13.18
C GLN A 56 -16.23 17.73 13.55
N ARG A 57 -15.49 18.85 13.57
CA ARG A 57 -16.08 20.17 13.83
C ARG A 57 -16.71 20.73 12.54
N VAL A 58 -17.80 20.11 12.13
CA VAL A 58 -18.57 20.44 10.93
C VAL A 58 -20.06 20.50 11.24
N VAL A 59 -20.80 21.26 10.46
CA VAL A 59 -22.27 21.33 10.44
C VAL A 59 -22.76 21.07 9.00
N SER A 60 -24.06 20.96 8.78
CA SER A 60 -24.62 20.69 7.44
C SER A 60 -24.17 21.72 6.41
N GLU A 61 -24.11 22.99 6.80
CA GLU A 61 -23.60 24.08 5.96
C GLU A 61 -22.13 23.90 5.58
N THR A 62 -21.27 23.46 6.51
CA THR A 62 -19.87 23.11 6.20
C THR A 62 -19.79 22.05 5.11
N MET A 63 -20.66 21.03 5.19
CA MET A 63 -20.67 19.94 4.20
C MET A 63 -21.18 20.44 2.84
N ALA A 64 -22.17 21.33 2.80
CA ALA A 64 -22.64 21.92 1.55
C ALA A 64 -21.52 22.71 0.85
N LEU A 65 -20.85 23.62 1.57
CA LEU A 65 -19.73 24.40 1.03
C LEU A 65 -18.56 23.51 0.55
N LEU A 66 -18.27 22.42 1.25
CA LEU A 66 -17.25 21.45 0.82
C LEU A 66 -17.67 20.73 -0.47
N TYR A 67 -18.96 20.37 -0.61
CA TYR A 67 -19.46 19.77 -1.85
C TYR A 67 -19.43 20.76 -3.01
N ASP A 68 -19.80 22.02 -2.80
CA ASP A 68 -19.74 23.07 -3.83
C ASP A 68 -18.30 23.28 -4.32
N LEU A 69 -17.34 23.29 -3.39
CA LEU A 69 -15.91 23.36 -3.75
C LEU A 69 -15.48 22.10 -4.52
N ALA A 70 -15.90 20.91 -4.11
CA ALA A 70 -15.60 19.66 -4.80
C ALA A 70 -16.16 19.63 -6.21
N GLU A 71 -17.36 20.17 -6.43
CA GLU A 71 -17.97 20.29 -7.76
C GLU A 71 -17.25 21.33 -8.62
N ALA A 72 -16.93 22.50 -8.07
CA ALA A 72 -16.14 23.51 -8.78
C ALA A 72 -14.75 22.96 -9.21
N ARG A 73 -14.18 22.03 -8.43
CA ARG A 73 -12.93 21.34 -8.74
C ARG A 73 -13.12 20.08 -9.58
N GLN A 74 -14.34 19.74 -9.97
CA GLN A 74 -14.66 18.59 -10.80
C GLN A 74 -14.11 17.27 -10.22
N VAL A 75 -14.17 17.07 -8.90
CA VAL A 75 -13.53 15.94 -8.20
C VAL A 75 -14.00 14.61 -8.78
N LYS A 76 -15.30 14.44 -9.06
CA LYS A 76 -15.84 13.19 -9.64
C LYS A 76 -15.28 12.90 -11.04
N ALA A 77 -15.21 13.92 -11.90
CA ALA A 77 -14.70 13.79 -13.26
C ALA A 77 -13.19 13.46 -13.26
N ARG A 78 -12.42 14.12 -12.38
CA ARG A 78 -10.98 13.84 -12.19
C ARG A 78 -10.73 12.45 -11.63
N PHE A 79 -11.57 11.99 -10.72
CA PHE A 79 -11.49 10.63 -10.22
C PHE A 79 -11.79 9.61 -11.33
N ALA A 80 -12.82 9.84 -12.15
CA ALA A 80 -13.11 8.99 -13.31
C ALA A 80 -11.94 8.98 -14.31
N GLN A 81 -11.35 10.15 -14.60
CA GLN A 81 -10.16 10.27 -15.42
C GLN A 81 -8.97 9.48 -14.84
N MET A 82 -8.73 9.56 -13.53
CA MET A 82 -7.69 8.78 -12.87
C MET A 82 -7.92 7.28 -13.05
N VAL A 83 -9.14 6.81 -12.80
CA VAL A 83 -9.49 5.37 -12.89
C VAL A 83 -9.36 4.85 -14.31
N SER A 84 -9.63 5.68 -15.32
CA SER A 84 -9.50 5.32 -16.74
C SER A 84 -8.06 5.35 -17.27
N GLY A 85 -7.08 5.79 -16.46
CA GLY A 85 -5.67 5.83 -16.84
C GLY A 85 -5.16 7.19 -17.29
N GLY A 86 -5.99 8.24 -17.16
CA GLY A 86 -5.55 9.61 -17.46
C GLY A 86 -4.43 10.07 -16.52
N ILE A 87 -3.56 10.94 -17.04
CA ILE A 87 -2.49 11.56 -16.24
C ILE A 87 -3.12 12.65 -15.40
N VAL A 88 -3.31 12.35 -14.10
CA VAL A 88 -3.90 13.28 -13.11
C VAL A 88 -2.86 13.85 -12.14
N ASN A 89 -1.64 13.37 -12.20
CA ASN A 89 -0.52 13.89 -11.41
C ASN A 89 0.39 14.74 -12.32
N PRO A 90 0.18 16.05 -12.39
CA PRO A 90 0.95 16.92 -13.29
C PRO A 90 2.40 17.11 -12.83
N SER A 91 2.69 16.97 -11.54
CA SER A 91 4.04 17.14 -11.00
C SER A 91 4.99 16.04 -11.40
N GLU A 92 4.49 14.83 -11.59
CA GLU A 92 5.29 13.67 -12.01
C GLU A 92 4.99 13.22 -13.46
N GLY A 93 3.96 13.77 -14.09
CA GLY A 93 3.55 13.41 -15.46
C GLY A 93 3.11 11.95 -15.61
N ARG A 94 2.58 11.33 -14.54
CA ARG A 94 2.21 9.91 -14.50
C ARG A 94 0.74 9.69 -14.20
N ALA A 95 0.22 8.57 -14.70
CA ALA A 95 -1.06 8.04 -14.24
C ALA A 95 -0.97 7.56 -12.78
N ALA A 96 -2.11 7.50 -12.06
CA ALA A 96 -2.21 7.00 -10.70
C ALA A 96 -3.21 5.83 -10.67
N LEU A 97 -2.71 4.61 -10.87
CA LEU A 97 -3.53 3.42 -11.15
C LEU A 97 -3.53 2.36 -10.05
N HIS A 98 -3.43 2.78 -8.79
CA HIS A 98 -3.63 1.86 -7.66
C HIS A 98 -5.00 1.16 -7.71
N THR A 99 -6.00 1.78 -8.36
CA THR A 99 -7.32 1.18 -8.60
C THR A 99 -7.28 0.01 -9.57
N ALA A 100 -6.43 0.07 -10.61
CA ALA A 100 -6.26 -1.02 -11.57
C ALA A 100 -5.70 -2.29 -10.91
N CYS A 101 -4.82 -2.14 -9.92
CA CYS A 101 -4.32 -3.27 -9.13
C CYS A 101 -5.40 -4.00 -8.32
N ARG A 102 -6.62 -3.45 -8.21
CA ARG A 102 -7.77 -4.07 -7.53
C ARG A 102 -8.89 -4.47 -8.48
N ARG A 103 -8.68 -4.35 -9.80
CA ARG A 103 -9.66 -4.77 -10.80
C ARG A 103 -9.51 -6.25 -11.13
N PHE A 104 -10.64 -6.95 -11.18
CA PHE A 104 -10.73 -8.38 -11.51
C PHE A 104 -11.80 -8.65 -12.57
N ASP A 105 -12.34 -7.58 -13.20
CA ASP A 105 -13.41 -7.65 -14.21
C ASP A 105 -12.91 -7.96 -15.64
N GLY A 106 -11.59 -8.13 -15.81
CA GLY A 106 -10.99 -8.41 -17.11
C GLY A 106 -10.93 -7.22 -18.07
N GLN A 107 -11.53 -6.07 -17.73
CA GLN A 107 -11.57 -4.92 -18.59
C GLN A 107 -10.20 -4.23 -18.70
N PRO A 108 -9.83 -3.70 -19.89
CA PRO A 108 -8.57 -2.99 -20.08
C PRO A 108 -8.54 -1.66 -19.32
N VAL A 109 -7.32 -1.22 -18.98
CA VAL A 109 -7.04 0.14 -18.49
C VAL A 109 -5.89 0.70 -19.33
N TRP A 110 -6.13 1.81 -19.99
CA TRP A 110 -5.20 2.37 -20.96
C TRP A 110 -4.40 3.53 -20.38
N VAL A 111 -3.06 3.47 -20.50
CA VAL A 111 -2.16 4.60 -20.26
C VAL A 111 -1.54 4.94 -21.62
N GLY A 112 -1.97 6.06 -22.20
CA GLY A 112 -1.67 6.33 -23.60
C GLY A 112 -2.24 5.23 -24.51
N GLN A 113 -1.37 4.53 -25.22
CA GLN A 113 -1.74 3.42 -26.11
C GLN A 113 -1.50 2.04 -25.51
N GLN A 114 -1.09 1.96 -24.27
CA GLN A 114 -0.75 0.70 -23.60
C GLN A 114 -1.85 0.25 -22.65
N ASP A 115 -2.40 -0.95 -22.84
CA ASP A 115 -3.19 -1.63 -21.81
C ASP A 115 -2.26 -2.17 -20.71
N VAL A 116 -2.44 -1.67 -19.47
CA VAL A 116 -1.61 -2.06 -18.34
C VAL A 116 -2.10 -3.31 -17.62
N MET A 117 -3.32 -3.78 -17.90
CA MET A 117 -3.91 -4.92 -17.21
C MET A 117 -3.19 -6.25 -17.45
N PRO A 118 -2.66 -6.57 -18.63
CA PRO A 118 -1.87 -7.79 -18.85
C PRO A 118 -0.63 -7.84 -17.93
N ALA A 119 0.09 -6.73 -17.77
CA ALA A 119 1.25 -6.67 -16.89
C ALA A 119 0.85 -6.84 -15.42
N ILE A 120 -0.24 -6.22 -14.98
CA ILE A 120 -0.77 -6.37 -13.61
C ILE A 120 -1.16 -7.84 -13.35
N ARG A 121 -1.84 -8.50 -14.29
CA ARG A 121 -2.19 -9.92 -14.18
C ARG A 121 -0.95 -10.79 -14.09
N SER A 122 0.03 -10.56 -14.95
CA SER A 122 1.30 -11.32 -14.93
C SER A 122 2.01 -11.26 -13.58
N ILE A 123 2.06 -10.09 -12.92
CA ILE A 123 2.63 -9.95 -11.58
C ILE A 123 1.79 -10.70 -10.54
N ARG A 124 0.47 -10.62 -10.59
CA ARG A 124 -0.41 -11.39 -9.67
C ARG A 124 -0.16 -12.89 -9.79
N ASP A 125 -0.08 -13.39 -11.01
CA ASP A 125 0.16 -14.82 -11.27
C ASP A 125 1.56 -15.24 -10.82
N ALA A 126 2.56 -14.37 -11.00
CA ALA A 126 3.92 -14.62 -10.51
C ALA A 126 3.96 -14.67 -8.97
N VAL A 127 3.28 -13.73 -8.29
CA VAL A 127 3.16 -13.73 -6.82
C VAL A 127 2.43 -14.99 -6.32
N LYS A 128 1.33 -15.38 -6.98
CA LYS A 128 0.58 -16.59 -6.62
C LYS A 128 1.45 -17.86 -6.74
N ARG A 129 2.19 -18.02 -7.85
CA ARG A 129 3.11 -19.15 -8.03
C ARG A 129 4.20 -19.16 -6.97
N PHE A 130 4.86 -18.04 -6.75
CA PHE A 130 5.93 -17.90 -5.75
C PHE A 130 5.42 -18.23 -4.35
N SER A 131 4.31 -17.65 -3.93
CA SER A 131 3.68 -17.92 -2.64
C SER A 131 3.34 -19.40 -2.49
N GLY A 132 2.74 -20.03 -3.52
CA GLY A 132 2.47 -21.47 -3.54
C GLY A 132 3.72 -22.30 -3.31
N GLN A 133 4.82 -22.01 -4.02
CA GLN A 133 6.09 -22.73 -3.90
C GLN A 133 6.76 -22.56 -2.53
N VAL A 134 6.57 -21.40 -1.87
CA VAL A 134 7.02 -21.21 -0.48
C VAL A 134 6.19 -22.03 0.49
N HIS A 135 4.85 -22.00 0.34
CA HIS A 135 3.93 -22.72 1.23
C HIS A 135 4.02 -24.25 1.09
N ASP A 136 4.17 -24.79 -0.11
CA ASP A 136 4.32 -26.24 -0.32
C ASP A 136 5.74 -26.74 0.01
N GLY A 137 6.72 -25.81 0.15
CA GLY A 137 8.11 -26.10 0.45
C GLY A 137 8.94 -26.55 -0.76
N THR A 138 8.47 -26.24 -1.98
CA THR A 138 9.25 -26.39 -3.22
C THR A 138 10.40 -25.37 -3.21
N LEU A 139 10.15 -24.13 -2.79
CA LEU A 139 11.18 -23.14 -2.51
C LEU A 139 11.63 -23.26 -1.05
N ARG A 140 12.95 -23.30 -0.87
CA ARG A 140 13.60 -23.51 0.44
C ARG A 140 14.79 -22.57 0.59
N GLY A 141 15.17 -22.32 1.84
CA GLY A 141 16.37 -21.55 2.17
C GLY A 141 17.69 -22.24 1.79
N SER A 142 18.78 -21.59 2.07
CA SER A 142 20.16 -22.02 1.77
C SER A 142 20.48 -23.45 2.25
N THR A 143 19.96 -23.83 3.40
CA THR A 143 20.18 -25.14 4.04
C THR A 143 19.17 -26.20 3.64
N GLY A 144 18.23 -25.88 2.74
CA GLY A 144 17.15 -26.76 2.36
C GLY A 144 15.98 -26.83 3.35
N LYS A 145 16.00 -26.01 4.43
CA LYS A 145 14.87 -25.88 5.36
C LYS A 145 13.73 -25.08 4.75
N ARG A 146 12.50 -25.35 5.17
CA ARG A 146 11.31 -24.57 4.80
C ARG A 146 11.38 -23.20 5.48
N PHE A 147 10.84 -22.19 4.83
CA PHE A 147 10.68 -20.87 5.44
C PHE A 147 9.62 -20.89 6.55
N ALA A 148 9.90 -20.20 7.64
CA ALA A 148 9.01 -19.99 8.79
C ALA A 148 8.85 -18.50 9.12
N HIS A 149 9.80 -17.67 8.66
CA HIS A 149 9.81 -16.24 8.90
C HIS A 149 9.94 -15.48 7.59
N VAL A 150 9.28 -14.33 7.51
CA VAL A 150 9.41 -13.37 6.42
C VAL A 150 9.73 -12.01 7.02
N VAL A 151 10.88 -11.44 6.70
CA VAL A 151 11.26 -10.08 7.10
C VAL A 151 11.09 -9.13 5.93
N VAL A 152 10.18 -8.17 6.07
CA VAL A 152 9.94 -7.12 5.07
C VAL A 152 10.83 -5.94 5.37
N VAL A 153 11.77 -5.65 4.50
CA VAL A 153 12.70 -4.53 4.58
C VAL A 153 12.21 -3.40 3.67
N GLY A 154 11.75 -2.30 4.25
CA GLY A 154 11.23 -1.18 3.46
C GLY A 154 10.82 -0.02 4.34
N ILE A 155 10.73 1.19 3.77
CA ILE A 155 10.46 2.43 4.50
C ILE A 155 9.21 3.12 3.94
N GLY A 156 8.46 3.79 4.80
CA GLY A 156 7.27 4.56 4.42
C GLY A 156 6.23 3.71 3.70
N GLY A 157 5.88 4.07 2.46
CA GLY A 157 4.89 3.33 1.67
C GLY A 157 5.26 1.89 1.37
N SER A 158 6.53 1.53 1.46
CA SER A 158 7.00 0.17 1.19
C SER A 158 6.69 -0.83 2.31
N TYR A 159 6.37 -0.37 3.53
CA TYR A 159 6.02 -1.27 4.63
C TYR A 159 4.70 -0.93 5.34
N LEU A 160 4.34 0.36 5.46
CA LEU A 160 3.16 0.77 6.24
C LEU A 160 1.86 0.11 5.78
N GLY A 161 1.63 0.04 4.46
CA GLY A 161 0.46 -0.63 3.91
C GLY A 161 0.44 -2.13 4.20
N PRO A 162 1.50 -2.88 3.88
CA PRO A 162 1.61 -4.29 4.24
C PRO A 162 1.47 -4.55 5.73
N GLU A 163 2.14 -3.79 6.60
CA GLU A 163 2.03 -3.94 8.06
C GLU A 163 0.60 -3.68 8.56
N PHE A 164 -0.03 -2.61 8.07
CA PHE A 164 -1.42 -2.29 8.41
C PHE A 164 -2.35 -3.47 8.11
N VAL A 165 -2.28 -4.03 6.89
CA VAL A 165 -3.12 -5.17 6.50
C VAL A 165 -2.78 -6.42 7.29
N ALA A 166 -1.49 -6.72 7.49
CA ALA A 166 -1.05 -7.88 8.27
C ALA A 166 -1.59 -7.83 9.70
N ARG A 167 -1.50 -6.67 10.36
CA ARG A 167 -2.04 -6.48 11.73
C ARG A 167 -3.56 -6.53 11.76
N ALA A 168 -4.23 -5.90 10.81
CA ALA A 168 -5.70 -5.87 10.74
C ALA A 168 -6.31 -7.27 10.53
N LEU A 169 -5.61 -8.14 9.79
CA LEU A 169 -6.07 -9.49 9.44
C LEU A 169 -5.32 -10.59 10.18
N GLN A 170 -4.62 -10.26 11.25
CA GLN A 170 -3.79 -11.20 12.02
C GLN A 170 -4.56 -12.43 12.51
N SER A 171 -5.86 -12.29 12.83
CA SER A 171 -6.72 -13.41 13.23
C SER A 171 -7.00 -14.40 12.11
N SER A 172 -6.83 -13.97 10.86
CA SER A 172 -7.04 -14.77 9.65
C SER A 172 -5.72 -15.22 9.00
N ALA A 173 -4.58 -14.90 9.65
CA ALA A 173 -3.26 -15.24 9.12
C ALA A 173 -2.96 -16.73 9.27
N ASP A 174 -2.22 -17.26 8.30
CA ASP A 174 -1.54 -18.55 8.47
C ASP A 174 -0.45 -18.42 9.52
N LYS A 175 -0.47 -19.31 10.50
CA LYS A 175 0.53 -19.32 11.58
C LYS A 175 1.84 -20.00 11.16
N GLY A 176 1.90 -20.59 9.98
CA GLY A 176 3.08 -21.26 9.45
C GLY A 176 4.21 -20.31 9.05
N LEU A 177 3.86 -19.09 8.59
CA LEU A 177 4.81 -18.04 8.20
C LEU A 177 4.54 -16.77 9.01
N ARG A 178 5.54 -16.29 9.73
CA ARG A 178 5.45 -15.08 10.57
C ARG A 178 6.07 -13.90 9.84
N LEU A 179 5.31 -12.79 9.72
CA LEU A 179 5.82 -11.53 9.18
C LEU A 179 6.49 -10.69 10.26
N HIS A 180 7.64 -10.14 9.91
CA HIS A 180 8.39 -9.14 10.66
C HIS A 180 8.65 -7.93 9.76
N PHE A 181 8.76 -6.74 10.33
CA PHE A 181 8.97 -5.51 9.57
C PHE A 181 10.23 -4.80 10.07
N LEU A 182 11.16 -4.57 9.14
CA LEU A 182 12.37 -3.78 9.36
C LEU A 182 12.21 -2.47 8.60
N SER A 183 11.75 -1.43 9.31
CA SER A 183 11.20 -0.22 8.71
C SER A 183 12.00 1.06 8.99
N ASN A 184 13.10 0.95 9.73
CA ASN A 184 14.03 2.04 9.98
C ASN A 184 15.47 1.50 10.05
N VAL A 185 16.46 2.40 10.12
CA VAL A 185 17.90 2.04 10.19
C VAL A 185 18.43 1.95 11.63
N ASP A 186 17.55 1.97 12.60
CA ASP A 186 17.93 1.80 14.00
C ASP A 186 18.48 0.38 14.23
N ILE A 187 19.69 0.30 14.76
CA ILE A 187 20.35 -0.98 15.00
C ILE A 187 19.61 -1.83 16.03
N ASP A 188 18.91 -1.21 16.99
CA ASP A 188 18.08 -1.91 17.96
C ASP A 188 16.85 -2.56 17.29
N ASN A 189 16.27 -1.90 16.27
CA ASN A 189 15.21 -2.50 15.49
C ASN A 189 15.71 -3.71 14.69
N PHE A 190 16.90 -3.60 14.11
CA PHE A 190 17.54 -4.74 13.43
C PHE A 190 17.83 -5.86 14.42
N GLY A 191 18.42 -5.55 15.60
CA GLY A 191 18.67 -6.48 16.68
C GLY A 191 17.42 -7.25 17.10
N ALA A 192 16.34 -6.54 17.39
CA ALA A 192 15.07 -7.17 17.78
C ALA A 192 14.50 -8.11 16.69
N VAL A 193 14.68 -7.77 15.43
CA VAL A 193 14.23 -8.65 14.33
C VAL A 193 15.07 -9.91 14.25
N ILE A 194 16.41 -9.81 14.31
CA ILE A 194 17.28 -11.00 14.19
C ILE A 194 17.20 -11.93 15.40
N GLU A 195 16.86 -11.41 16.58
CA GLU A 195 16.56 -12.23 17.78
C GLU A 195 15.26 -13.02 17.64
N ALA A 196 14.30 -12.50 16.88
CA ALA A 196 12.98 -13.11 16.71
C ALA A 196 12.91 -14.16 15.58
N VAL A 197 13.98 -14.31 14.77
CA VAL A 197 13.97 -15.17 13.58
C VAL A 197 15.13 -16.17 13.55
N ASP A 198 14.90 -17.35 13.00
CA ASP A 198 15.95 -18.29 12.64
C ASP A 198 16.46 -17.93 11.22
N PRO A 199 17.75 -17.55 11.04
CA PRO A 199 18.29 -17.14 9.75
C PRO A 199 18.17 -18.21 8.66
N GLU A 200 18.23 -19.50 8.99
CA GLU A 200 18.12 -20.58 8.02
C GLU A 200 16.71 -20.73 7.44
N THR A 201 15.69 -20.27 8.18
CA THR A 201 14.28 -20.38 7.81
C THR A 201 13.63 -19.02 7.51
N THR A 202 14.45 -17.98 7.31
CA THR A 202 13.98 -16.61 7.08
C THR A 202 14.09 -16.22 5.62
N LEU A 203 12.96 -15.74 5.06
CA LEU A 203 12.90 -15.11 3.76
C LEU A 203 12.92 -13.58 3.94
N TRP A 204 13.83 -12.90 3.23
CA TRP A 204 13.98 -11.45 3.28
C TRP A 204 13.36 -10.80 2.05
N VAL A 205 12.37 -9.93 2.23
CA VAL A 205 11.67 -9.23 1.15
C VAL A 205 12.05 -7.77 1.18
N VAL A 206 12.95 -7.36 0.29
CA VAL A 206 13.42 -5.98 0.17
C VAL A 206 12.52 -5.21 -0.78
N VAL A 207 11.85 -4.18 -0.25
CA VAL A 207 10.86 -3.38 -0.98
C VAL A 207 11.37 -1.95 -1.17
N SER A 208 11.80 -1.62 -2.37
CA SER A 208 12.24 -0.27 -2.74
C SER A 208 12.02 -0.03 -4.22
N LYS A 209 11.23 0.99 -4.59
CA LYS A 209 10.91 1.27 -6.00
C LYS A 209 12.16 1.56 -6.82
N SER A 210 13.01 2.47 -6.38
CA SER A 210 14.25 2.83 -7.07
C SER A 210 15.43 1.90 -6.77
N TYR A 211 15.33 1.14 -5.67
CA TYR A 211 16.43 0.38 -5.09
C TYR A 211 17.69 1.25 -4.82
N THR A 212 17.45 2.53 -4.49
CA THR A 212 18.49 3.52 -4.15
C THR A 212 18.23 4.22 -2.82
N THR A 213 17.14 3.86 -2.13
CA THR A 213 16.81 4.40 -0.80
C THR A 213 17.87 3.93 0.19
N VAL A 214 18.64 4.86 0.71
CA VAL A 214 19.86 4.58 1.51
C VAL A 214 19.54 3.71 2.72
N GLU A 215 18.46 4.00 3.42
CA GLU A 215 18.05 3.27 4.61
C GLU A 215 17.62 1.83 4.27
N THR A 216 16.88 1.64 3.18
CA THR A 216 16.47 0.30 2.75
C THR A 216 17.68 -0.54 2.34
N LEU A 217 18.63 0.08 1.61
CA LEU A 217 19.87 -0.59 1.22
C LEU A 217 20.77 -0.92 2.41
N ALA A 218 20.87 -0.02 3.40
CA ALA A 218 21.63 -0.29 4.62
C ALA A 218 21.10 -1.55 5.33
N ASN A 219 19.79 -1.63 5.53
CA ASN A 219 19.15 -2.80 6.13
C ASN A 219 19.27 -4.07 5.28
N ALA A 220 19.14 -3.96 3.95
CA ALA A 220 19.33 -5.10 3.04
C ALA A 220 20.76 -5.63 3.09
N ASN A 221 21.76 -4.74 3.15
CA ASN A 221 23.17 -5.11 3.27
C ASN A 221 23.47 -5.76 4.63
N LEU A 222 22.91 -5.21 5.73
CA LEU A 222 23.02 -5.83 7.06
C LEU A 222 22.40 -7.23 7.08
N ALA A 223 21.24 -7.41 6.47
CA ALA A 223 20.58 -8.71 6.35
C ALA A 223 21.44 -9.69 5.52
N ALA A 224 21.99 -9.25 4.40
CA ALA A 224 22.88 -10.06 3.58
C ALA A 224 24.18 -10.45 4.32
N GLN A 225 24.76 -9.52 5.07
CA GLN A 225 25.94 -9.79 5.91
C GLN A 225 25.61 -10.77 7.03
N PHE A 226 24.49 -10.56 7.73
CA PHE A 226 23.99 -11.45 8.79
C PHE A 226 23.82 -12.91 8.30
N MET A 227 23.37 -13.10 7.06
CA MET A 227 23.26 -14.42 6.43
C MET A 227 24.65 -15.01 6.12
N ARG A 228 25.54 -14.22 5.48
CA ARG A 228 26.93 -14.68 5.14
C ARG A 228 27.72 -15.09 6.36
N ASP A 229 27.64 -14.34 7.46
CA ASP A 229 28.33 -14.63 8.73
C ASP A 229 27.90 -15.98 9.33
N ARG A 230 26.76 -16.51 8.86
CA ARG A 230 26.20 -17.83 9.25
C ARG A 230 26.34 -18.89 8.16
N GLY A 231 27.15 -18.62 7.13
CA GLY A 231 27.39 -19.54 6.03
C GLY A 231 26.20 -19.73 5.09
N LEU A 232 25.22 -18.80 5.11
CA LEU A 232 24.06 -18.85 4.24
C LEU A 232 24.30 -18.04 2.96
N ASP A 233 23.67 -18.48 1.87
CA ASP A 233 23.67 -17.76 0.60
C ASP A 233 22.48 -16.78 0.55
N PRO A 234 22.71 -15.45 0.59
CA PRO A 234 21.65 -14.47 0.53
C PRO A 234 20.77 -14.59 -0.73
N LEU A 235 21.34 -15.02 -1.86
CA LEU A 235 20.59 -15.15 -3.12
C LEU A 235 19.51 -16.24 -3.08
N LYS A 236 19.59 -17.15 -2.13
CA LYS A 236 18.57 -18.19 -1.88
C LYS A 236 17.49 -17.79 -0.87
N GLN A 237 17.61 -16.61 -0.27
CA GLN A 237 16.70 -16.16 0.80
C GLN A 237 16.26 -14.70 0.64
N LEU A 238 16.72 -14.01 -0.41
CA LEU A 238 16.41 -12.62 -0.66
C LEU A 238 15.47 -12.49 -1.86
N VAL A 239 14.38 -11.76 -1.66
CA VAL A 239 13.38 -11.40 -2.69
C VAL A 239 13.35 -9.89 -2.84
N THR A 240 13.24 -9.40 -4.05
CA THR A 240 13.14 -7.96 -4.32
C THR A 240 11.76 -7.59 -4.84
N VAL A 241 11.25 -6.44 -4.38
CA VAL A 241 10.07 -5.78 -4.93
C VAL A 241 10.49 -4.38 -5.34
N THR A 242 10.67 -4.17 -6.65
CA THR A 242 11.36 -2.99 -7.17
C THR A 242 10.88 -2.62 -8.58
N ALA A 243 11.28 -1.45 -9.10
CA ALA A 243 10.97 -1.08 -10.48
C ALA A 243 11.79 -1.94 -11.46
N LYS A 244 11.21 -2.23 -12.61
CA LYS A 244 11.89 -2.95 -13.69
C LYS A 244 13.16 -2.21 -14.11
N GLY A 245 14.27 -2.95 -14.21
CA GLY A 245 15.58 -2.40 -14.59
C GLY A 245 16.26 -1.57 -13.50
N SER A 246 15.77 -1.59 -12.27
CA SER A 246 16.47 -1.02 -11.12
C SER A 246 17.62 -1.94 -10.67
N PRO A 247 18.56 -1.46 -9.83
CA PRO A 247 19.64 -2.31 -9.30
C PRO A 247 19.15 -3.56 -8.55
N GLY A 248 17.91 -3.56 -8.04
CA GLY A 248 17.31 -4.74 -7.40
C GLY A 248 16.65 -5.72 -8.38
N ASP A 249 16.60 -5.39 -9.66
CA ASP A 249 16.10 -6.23 -10.76
C ASP A 249 17.25 -6.57 -11.75
N ASP A 250 18.45 -6.79 -11.21
CA ASP A 250 19.63 -7.07 -12.01
C ASP A 250 19.72 -8.57 -12.37
N PRO A 251 19.65 -8.94 -13.66
CA PRO A 251 19.75 -10.33 -14.10
C PRO A 251 21.14 -10.94 -13.88
N ASN A 252 22.19 -10.13 -13.69
CA ASN A 252 23.54 -10.60 -13.41
C ASN A 252 23.78 -10.93 -11.92
N ASN A 253 22.90 -10.43 -11.04
CA ASN A 253 22.91 -10.72 -9.62
C ASN A 253 21.47 -11.00 -9.14
N PRO A 254 20.87 -12.09 -9.62
CA PRO A 254 19.46 -12.35 -9.38
C PRO A 254 19.22 -12.72 -7.92
N ALA A 255 18.25 -12.05 -7.28
CA ALA A 255 17.65 -12.52 -6.04
C ALA A 255 16.88 -13.84 -6.27
N LEU A 256 16.46 -14.51 -5.21
CA LEU A 256 15.61 -15.71 -5.28
C LEU A 256 14.38 -15.48 -6.16
N ALA A 257 13.78 -14.29 -6.07
CA ALA A 257 12.73 -13.81 -6.95
C ALA A 257 12.74 -12.28 -7.00
N SER A 258 12.29 -11.69 -8.11
CA SER A 258 12.09 -10.25 -8.27
C SER A 258 10.68 -9.97 -8.76
N PHE A 259 10.00 -8.97 -8.16
CA PHE A 259 8.65 -8.56 -8.53
C PHE A 259 8.62 -7.08 -8.86
N ASN A 260 8.16 -6.76 -10.05
CA ASN A 260 8.22 -5.39 -10.52
C ASN A 260 7.11 -4.50 -9.92
N MET A 261 7.50 -3.31 -9.50
CA MET A 261 6.62 -2.21 -9.18
C MET A 261 6.39 -1.35 -10.42
N PHE A 262 5.13 -0.97 -10.65
CA PHE A 262 4.78 -0.11 -11.78
C PHE A 262 4.97 1.37 -11.44
N ASP A 263 5.33 2.17 -12.46
CA ASP A 263 5.52 3.60 -12.30
C ASP A 263 4.24 4.35 -11.90
N PHE A 264 3.09 3.87 -12.38
CA PHE A 264 1.79 4.41 -12.04
C PHE A 264 1.29 4.05 -10.62
N ILE A 265 2.12 3.44 -9.78
CA ILE A 265 1.82 3.15 -8.37
C ILE A 265 2.63 4.08 -7.47
N GLY A 266 1.94 4.94 -6.73
CA GLY A 266 2.52 5.76 -5.68
C GLY A 266 2.69 4.99 -4.36
N GLY A 267 3.72 5.32 -3.57
CA GLY A 267 4.05 4.60 -2.33
C GLY A 267 2.88 4.47 -1.34
N ARG A 268 2.11 5.55 -1.12
CA ARG A 268 0.98 5.57 -0.18
C ARG A 268 -0.17 4.63 -0.54
N TYR A 269 -0.31 4.25 -1.81
CA TYR A 269 -1.38 3.40 -2.33
C TYR A 269 -0.86 2.06 -2.87
N SER A 270 0.38 1.68 -2.51
CA SER A 270 1.08 0.53 -3.10
C SER A 270 0.67 -0.83 -2.54
N VAL A 271 -0.08 -0.87 -1.43
CA VAL A 271 -0.43 -2.13 -0.75
C VAL A 271 -1.18 -3.13 -1.65
N SER A 272 -1.93 -2.65 -2.64
CA SER A 272 -2.63 -3.50 -3.62
C SER A 272 -1.77 -3.92 -4.83
N SER A 273 -0.50 -3.51 -4.87
CA SER A 273 0.49 -3.92 -5.88
C SER A 273 1.40 -5.03 -5.35
N ALA A 274 2.49 -5.35 -6.06
CA ALA A 274 3.50 -6.29 -5.60
C ALA A 274 4.03 -5.98 -4.19
N VAL A 275 4.06 -4.70 -3.79
CA VAL A 275 4.50 -4.23 -2.47
C VAL A 275 3.77 -4.91 -1.33
N GLY A 276 2.45 -4.99 -1.41
CA GLY A 276 1.65 -5.71 -0.41
C GLY A 276 1.40 -7.15 -0.79
N ALA A 277 1.19 -7.44 -2.08
CA ALA A 277 0.84 -8.78 -2.53
C ALA A 277 1.91 -9.82 -2.18
N VAL A 278 3.21 -9.49 -2.33
CA VAL A 278 4.29 -10.43 -2.04
C VAL A 278 4.31 -10.83 -0.56
N PRO A 279 4.51 -9.92 0.41
CA PRO A 279 4.56 -10.33 1.82
C PRO A 279 3.23 -10.84 2.36
N LEU A 280 2.11 -10.26 1.94
CA LEU A 280 0.80 -10.66 2.46
C LEU A 280 0.33 -12.02 1.95
N SER A 281 0.67 -12.42 0.73
CA SER A 281 0.37 -13.76 0.22
C SER A 281 1.14 -14.86 0.95
N LEU A 282 2.23 -14.54 1.61
CA LEU A 282 3.00 -15.47 2.43
C LEU A 282 2.40 -15.66 3.83
N SER A 283 1.70 -14.65 4.37
CA SER A 283 1.09 -14.73 5.69
C SER A 283 -0.44 -14.91 5.66
N LEU A 284 -1.08 -14.43 4.61
CA LEU A 284 -2.54 -14.40 4.47
C LEU A 284 -2.93 -15.20 3.21
N ILE A 285 -2.88 -16.51 3.25
CA ILE A 285 -3.06 -17.43 2.11
C ILE A 285 -4.30 -17.10 1.26
N HIS A 286 -5.35 -16.55 1.85
CA HIS A 286 -6.61 -16.29 1.16
C HIS A 286 -6.69 -14.94 0.42
N ILE A 287 -5.69 -14.07 0.53
CA ILE A 287 -5.69 -12.76 -0.17
C ILE A 287 -5.40 -12.91 -1.67
N SER A 288 -4.76 -13.99 -2.10
CA SER A 288 -4.47 -14.24 -3.51
C SER A 288 -5.70 -14.70 -4.32
N GLU A 289 -6.80 -15.06 -3.67
CA GLU A 289 -8.07 -15.34 -4.34
C GLU A 289 -9.04 -14.17 -4.16
N PRO A 290 -9.72 -13.70 -5.24
CA PRO A 290 -10.84 -12.80 -5.07
C PRO A 290 -11.84 -13.52 -4.17
N THR A 291 -12.12 -12.93 -3.02
CA THR A 291 -13.08 -13.49 -2.06
C THR A 291 -14.33 -13.90 -2.80
N ARG A 292 -14.58 -15.20 -2.90
CA ARG A 292 -15.92 -15.67 -3.26
C ARG A 292 -16.87 -15.01 -2.28
N PRO A 293 -17.93 -14.33 -2.74
CA PRO A 293 -18.92 -13.80 -1.83
C PRO A 293 -19.35 -14.99 -0.94
N ARG A 294 -19.22 -14.84 0.37
CA ARG A 294 -19.78 -15.82 1.31
C ARG A 294 -21.24 -15.91 0.95
N ARG A 295 -21.68 -17.07 0.44
CA ARG A 295 -23.11 -17.34 0.32
C ARG A 295 -23.69 -17.16 1.73
N GLN A 296 -24.57 -16.19 1.86
CA GLN A 296 -25.40 -15.99 3.03
C GLN A 296 -26.28 -17.23 3.23
#